data_532907b9acafeb0aaf75b00c2bdbaa99
#
_entry.id   532907b9acafeb0aaf75b00c2bdbaa99
#
_cell.length_a   1.000
_cell.length_b   1.000
_cell.length_c   1.000
_cell.angle_alpha   90.00
_cell.angle_beta   90.00
_cell.angle_gamma   90.00
#
_symmetry.space_group_name_H-M   'P 1'
#
loop_
_entity.id
_entity.type
_entity.pdbx_description
1 polymer ?
#
loop_
_entity_poly.entity_id
_entity_poly.type
_entity_poly.pdbx_seq_one_letter_code
_entity_poly.pdbx_strand_id
1 'polypeptide(L)'
;MNGFEKQELETQGMMSRLFGSKPGHNALVEINNFLAESTAATELTEEIVSNFIKNWGAKFDSSNIEYRSSMYRKVADHVYISTVSKEDPVFEETKHLAQVLELPEKLQRLADNGAKKVAYFSRCRKIISGEEPLTISEINNVFGYDYEDGYDIRVQVFHDYLNKKFDEIAEQQRFSPDEETALREICTKLDIPYEFKPNIQNALDKYRYLWSAENAPLGDIKVDFPLNEGEICHAAAQQAGFCEHKTIEKEDNYFELTRRLEIDETISFKGEKIEHPHFTEEVTAVVDIGYLFFTNQRIIYLSNKMAKVVELNDLDNANLSVNIIYFTKKDGESIAIKFNDDVAEVMFAIFKRILNERR
;
A
#
# COMPACT_ATOMS: atom_id res chain seq x y z
N MET A 1 -15.10 10.36 -32.46
CA MET A 1 -14.10 10.69 -31.40
C MET A 1 -14.19 9.69 -30.26
N ASN A 2 -13.06 9.36 -29.64
CA ASN A 2 -13.06 8.51 -28.45
C ASN A 2 -13.80 9.16 -27.29
N GLY A 3 -14.53 8.36 -26.49
CA GLY A 3 -15.32 8.85 -25.36
C GLY A 3 -16.74 9.30 -25.68
N PHE A 4 -17.12 9.34 -26.96
CA PHE A 4 -18.49 9.59 -27.38
C PHE A 4 -19.13 8.28 -27.85
N GLU A 5 -20.33 8.01 -27.34
CA GLU A 5 -21.17 6.91 -27.80
C GLU A 5 -22.44 7.48 -28.43
N LYS A 6 -22.92 6.81 -29.49
CA LYS A 6 -24.19 7.20 -30.10
C LYS A 6 -25.35 6.97 -29.13
N GLN A 7 -26.22 7.94 -29.05
CA GLN A 7 -27.43 7.93 -28.22
C GLN A 7 -28.68 7.92 -29.11
N GLU A 8 -29.72 7.27 -28.62
CA GLU A 8 -31.01 7.26 -29.29
C GLU A 8 -31.74 8.60 -29.08
N LEU A 9 -32.37 9.08 -30.14
CA LEU A 9 -33.24 10.27 -30.07
C LEU A 9 -34.52 9.93 -29.30
N GLU A 10 -34.95 10.83 -28.44
CA GLU A 10 -36.25 10.69 -27.78
C GLU A 10 -37.39 10.76 -28.81
N THR A 11 -38.27 9.78 -28.73
CA THR A 11 -39.48 9.75 -29.57
C THR A 11 -40.51 10.77 -29.06
N GLN A 12 -41.13 11.51 -29.96
CA GLN A 12 -42.24 12.40 -29.60
C GLN A 12 -43.41 11.59 -29.00
N GLY A 13 -43.76 11.87 -27.74
CA GLY A 13 -44.95 11.33 -27.11
C GLY A 13 -46.24 11.80 -27.83
N MET A 14 -47.36 11.09 -27.66
CA MET A 14 -48.63 11.37 -28.32
C MET A 14 -49.11 12.81 -28.08
N MET A 15 -48.93 13.37 -26.87
CA MET A 15 -49.30 14.71 -26.50
C MET A 15 -48.42 15.78 -27.17
N SER A 16 -47.09 15.55 -27.25
CA SER A 16 -46.17 16.48 -27.92
C SER A 16 -46.39 16.54 -29.42
N ARG A 17 -46.84 15.43 -30.04
CA ARG A 17 -47.25 15.43 -31.46
C ARG A 17 -48.48 16.31 -31.71
N LEU A 18 -49.47 16.29 -30.79
CA LEU A 18 -50.69 17.10 -30.87
C LEU A 18 -50.42 18.60 -30.73
N PHE A 19 -49.47 18.99 -29.91
CA PHE A 19 -49.10 20.39 -29.64
C PHE A 19 -47.92 20.91 -30.46
N GLY A 20 -47.34 20.07 -31.34
CA GLY A 20 -46.19 20.46 -32.20
C GLY A 20 -44.91 20.72 -31.45
N SER A 21 -44.81 20.34 -30.14
CA SER A 21 -43.59 20.52 -29.35
C SER A 21 -42.59 19.42 -29.66
N LYS A 22 -41.37 19.78 -29.98
CA LYS A 22 -40.24 18.85 -30.21
C LYS A 22 -39.44 18.68 -28.94
N PRO A 23 -38.87 17.48 -28.64
CA PRO A 23 -37.98 17.32 -27.50
C PRO A 23 -36.65 18.04 -27.78
N GLY A 24 -36.53 19.26 -27.22
CA GLY A 24 -35.34 20.08 -27.43
C GLY A 24 -34.03 19.46 -27.02
N HIS A 25 -34.06 18.45 -26.10
CA HIS A 25 -32.92 17.68 -25.72
C HIS A 25 -32.28 16.92 -26.89
N ASN A 26 -33.05 16.51 -27.89
CA ASN A 26 -32.56 15.83 -29.06
C ASN A 26 -31.52 16.64 -29.87
N ALA A 27 -31.53 17.97 -29.81
CA ALA A 27 -30.49 18.78 -30.42
C ALA A 27 -29.11 18.46 -29.83
N LEU A 28 -29.03 18.24 -28.51
CA LEU A 28 -27.80 17.88 -27.80
C LEU A 28 -27.38 16.44 -28.10
N VAL A 29 -28.35 15.53 -28.25
CA VAL A 29 -28.11 14.15 -28.66
C VAL A 29 -27.54 14.10 -30.07
N GLU A 30 -28.05 14.90 -31.00
CA GLU A 30 -27.50 14.99 -32.37
C GLU A 30 -26.08 15.58 -32.40
N ILE A 31 -25.80 16.60 -31.56
CA ILE A 31 -24.43 17.11 -31.36
C ILE A 31 -23.50 16.02 -30.83
N ASN A 32 -23.93 15.30 -29.80
CA ASN A 32 -23.14 14.18 -29.27
C ASN A 32 -22.89 13.09 -30.31
N ASN A 33 -23.93 12.74 -31.10
CA ASN A 33 -23.84 11.72 -32.15
C ASN A 33 -22.91 12.13 -33.28
N PHE A 34 -22.96 13.41 -33.64
CA PHE A 34 -22.04 13.99 -34.62
C PHE A 34 -20.59 13.88 -34.14
N LEU A 35 -20.33 14.27 -32.89
CA LEU A 35 -18.98 14.10 -32.28
C LEU A 35 -18.54 12.64 -32.19
N ALA A 36 -19.48 11.72 -31.95
CA ALA A 36 -19.18 10.28 -31.95
C ALA A 36 -18.68 9.79 -33.31
N GLU A 37 -19.15 10.35 -34.40
CA GLU A 37 -18.77 10.02 -35.79
C GLU A 37 -17.55 10.79 -36.29
N SER A 38 -17.29 11.98 -35.72
CA SER A 38 -16.19 12.85 -36.13
C SER A 38 -14.82 12.31 -35.72
N THR A 39 -13.78 12.71 -36.46
CA THR A 39 -12.38 12.45 -36.13
C THR A 39 -11.79 13.53 -35.24
N ALA A 40 -12.26 14.77 -35.38
CA ALA A 40 -11.84 15.91 -34.56
C ALA A 40 -13.06 16.78 -34.18
N ALA A 41 -13.00 17.44 -33.02
CA ALA A 41 -14.08 18.32 -32.55
C ALA A 41 -14.27 19.55 -33.43
N THR A 42 -13.25 19.96 -34.15
CA THR A 42 -13.31 21.09 -35.11
C THR A 42 -14.20 20.82 -36.32
N GLU A 43 -14.61 19.59 -36.59
CA GLU A 43 -15.61 19.27 -37.61
C GLU A 43 -17.03 19.75 -37.26
N LEU A 44 -17.32 19.94 -35.96
CA LEU A 44 -18.59 20.45 -35.47
C LEU A 44 -18.64 21.97 -35.63
N THR A 45 -19.18 22.48 -36.74
CA THR A 45 -19.24 23.91 -37.01
C THR A 45 -20.43 24.60 -36.33
N GLU A 46 -20.37 25.93 -36.18
CA GLU A 46 -21.48 26.73 -35.65
C GLU A 46 -22.76 26.55 -36.52
N GLU A 47 -22.61 26.38 -37.84
CA GLU A 47 -23.71 26.13 -38.75
C GLU A 47 -24.40 24.78 -38.45
N ILE A 48 -23.63 23.71 -38.22
CA ILE A 48 -24.15 22.38 -37.89
C ILE A 48 -24.93 22.44 -36.56
N VAL A 49 -24.37 23.08 -35.54
CA VAL A 49 -25.01 23.22 -34.24
C VAL A 49 -26.28 24.07 -34.36
N SER A 50 -26.25 25.20 -35.09
CA SER A 50 -27.40 26.04 -35.36
C SER A 50 -28.54 25.28 -36.06
N ASN A 51 -28.20 24.39 -37.01
CA ASN A 51 -29.19 23.55 -37.69
C ASN A 51 -29.84 22.56 -36.72
N PHE A 52 -29.08 21.87 -35.86
CA PHE A 52 -29.64 20.96 -34.87
C PHE A 52 -30.55 21.70 -33.87
N ILE A 53 -30.09 22.85 -33.35
CA ILE A 53 -30.88 23.70 -32.46
C ILE A 53 -32.21 24.12 -33.13
N LYS A 54 -32.16 24.60 -34.34
CA LYS A 54 -33.34 25.05 -35.12
C LYS A 54 -34.30 23.89 -35.41
N ASN A 55 -33.76 22.72 -35.83
CA ASN A 55 -34.58 21.56 -36.16
C ASN A 55 -35.37 21.02 -34.96
N TRP A 56 -34.82 21.12 -33.77
CA TRP A 56 -35.47 20.62 -32.54
C TRP A 56 -36.15 21.74 -31.73
N GLY A 57 -36.05 23.00 -32.17
CA GLY A 57 -36.60 24.14 -31.42
C GLY A 57 -35.94 24.33 -30.05
N ALA A 58 -34.67 23.95 -29.95
CA ALA A 58 -33.87 24.03 -28.74
C ALA A 58 -33.24 25.44 -28.62
N LYS A 59 -32.63 25.69 -27.47
CA LYS A 59 -31.72 26.83 -27.23
C LYS A 59 -30.69 26.43 -26.19
N PHE A 60 -29.54 27.07 -26.21
CA PHE A 60 -28.55 26.91 -25.15
C PHE A 60 -28.93 27.80 -23.97
N ASP A 61 -29.17 27.19 -22.82
CA ASP A 61 -29.47 27.84 -21.55
C ASP A 61 -28.96 27.07 -20.36
N SER A 62 -29.36 27.46 -19.15
CA SER A 62 -28.94 26.82 -17.91
C SER A 62 -29.43 25.36 -17.76
N SER A 63 -30.54 24.99 -18.40
CA SER A 63 -31.13 23.65 -18.29
C SER A 63 -30.28 22.56 -18.96
N ASN A 64 -29.45 22.92 -19.93
CA ASN A 64 -28.63 22.01 -20.71
C ASN A 64 -27.11 22.22 -20.55
N ILE A 65 -26.73 23.13 -19.66
CA ILE A 65 -25.33 23.51 -19.50
C ILE A 65 -24.46 22.34 -19.01
N GLU A 66 -25.01 21.49 -18.18
CA GLU A 66 -24.29 20.30 -17.67
C GLU A 66 -23.99 19.32 -18.81
N TYR A 67 -24.95 19.10 -19.69
CA TYR A 67 -24.75 18.18 -20.83
C TYR A 67 -23.69 18.74 -21.80
N ARG A 68 -23.75 20.04 -22.13
CA ARG A 68 -22.74 20.72 -22.96
C ARG A 68 -21.35 20.66 -22.32
N SER A 69 -21.28 20.89 -21.00
CA SER A 69 -20.04 20.78 -20.24
C SER A 69 -19.49 19.37 -20.23
N SER A 70 -20.35 18.35 -20.17
CA SER A 70 -19.91 16.94 -20.23
C SER A 70 -19.30 16.57 -21.58
N MET A 71 -19.88 17.08 -22.71
CA MET A 71 -19.30 16.89 -24.04
C MET A 71 -17.92 17.57 -24.16
N TYR A 72 -17.80 18.80 -23.68
CA TYR A 72 -16.53 19.51 -23.63
C TYR A 72 -15.49 18.75 -22.81
N ARG A 73 -15.88 18.24 -21.64
CA ARG A 73 -15.00 17.46 -20.78
C ARG A 73 -14.43 16.23 -21.47
N LYS A 74 -15.23 15.50 -22.25
CA LYS A 74 -14.76 14.32 -23.01
C LYS A 74 -13.68 14.69 -24.02
N VAL A 75 -13.83 15.82 -24.70
CA VAL A 75 -12.82 16.33 -25.64
C VAL A 75 -11.58 16.78 -24.89
N ALA A 76 -11.73 17.52 -23.80
CA ALA A 76 -10.62 17.96 -22.97
C ALA A 76 -9.82 16.74 -22.41
N ASP A 77 -10.49 15.72 -21.91
CA ASP A 77 -9.83 14.48 -21.45
C ASP A 77 -8.99 13.84 -22.58
N HIS A 78 -9.54 13.76 -23.80
CA HIS A 78 -8.82 13.23 -24.98
C HIS A 78 -7.60 14.10 -25.32
N VAL A 79 -7.78 15.41 -25.40
CA VAL A 79 -6.72 16.37 -25.73
C VAL A 79 -5.58 16.31 -24.74
N TYR A 80 -5.85 16.38 -23.42
CA TYR A 80 -4.80 16.36 -22.40
C TYR A 80 -4.08 15.01 -22.30
N ILE A 81 -4.75 13.90 -22.60
CA ILE A 81 -4.10 12.57 -22.65
C ILE A 81 -3.15 12.43 -23.85
N SER A 82 -3.51 13.00 -24.99
CA SER A 82 -2.76 12.84 -26.25
C SER A 82 -1.65 13.89 -26.46
N THR A 83 -1.77 15.09 -25.85
CA THR A 83 -0.82 16.19 -26.06
C THR A 83 0.59 15.86 -25.54
N VAL A 84 1.61 16.29 -26.29
CA VAL A 84 3.03 16.17 -25.91
C VAL A 84 3.74 17.52 -25.81
N SER A 85 3.07 18.62 -26.16
CA SER A 85 3.60 19.99 -26.15
C SER A 85 2.51 20.99 -25.81
N LYS A 86 2.88 22.14 -25.24
CA LYS A 86 1.94 23.28 -25.03
C LYS A 86 1.42 23.86 -26.33
N GLU A 87 2.20 23.79 -27.39
CA GLU A 87 1.93 24.31 -28.72
C GLU A 87 1.20 23.28 -29.59
N ASP A 88 0.77 22.16 -29.03
CA ASP A 88 0.10 21.11 -29.77
C ASP A 88 -1.20 21.63 -30.40
N PRO A 89 -1.37 21.50 -31.74
CA PRO A 89 -2.58 21.96 -32.41
C PRO A 89 -3.87 21.33 -31.89
N VAL A 90 -3.79 20.21 -31.20
CA VAL A 90 -4.94 19.52 -30.61
C VAL A 90 -5.70 20.39 -29.59
N PHE A 91 -5.04 21.41 -28.98
CA PHE A 91 -5.72 22.36 -28.10
C PHE A 91 -6.72 23.27 -28.82
N GLU A 92 -6.63 23.41 -30.14
CA GLU A 92 -7.63 24.14 -30.90
C GLU A 92 -8.99 23.43 -30.88
N GLU A 93 -9.02 22.12 -30.69
CA GLU A 93 -10.27 21.36 -30.56
C GLU A 93 -11.09 21.80 -29.34
N THR A 94 -10.43 21.96 -28.17
CA THR A 94 -11.14 22.42 -26.97
C THR A 94 -11.60 23.86 -27.07
N LYS A 95 -10.79 24.76 -27.63
CA LYS A 95 -11.17 26.16 -27.85
C LYS A 95 -12.37 26.28 -28.79
N HIS A 96 -12.29 25.58 -29.91
CA HIS A 96 -13.36 25.55 -30.91
C HIS A 96 -14.67 25.02 -30.32
N LEU A 97 -14.58 23.86 -29.61
CA LEU A 97 -15.78 23.25 -29.01
C LEU A 97 -16.40 24.14 -27.92
N ALA A 98 -15.57 24.81 -27.12
CA ALA A 98 -16.05 25.75 -26.11
C ALA A 98 -16.87 26.90 -26.73
N GLN A 99 -16.39 27.42 -27.85
CA GLN A 99 -17.07 28.49 -28.61
C GLN A 99 -18.37 27.98 -29.19
N VAL A 100 -18.35 26.86 -29.93
CA VAL A 100 -19.52 26.30 -30.62
C VAL A 100 -20.61 25.85 -29.63
N LEU A 101 -20.22 25.37 -28.44
CA LEU A 101 -21.15 24.99 -27.37
C LEU A 101 -21.52 26.15 -26.44
N GLU A 102 -21.07 27.39 -26.71
CA GLU A 102 -21.31 28.57 -25.87
C GLU A 102 -21.07 28.32 -24.38
N LEU A 103 -19.94 27.71 -24.06
CA LEU A 103 -19.63 27.37 -22.66
C LEU A 103 -19.01 28.54 -21.91
N PRO A 104 -19.49 28.88 -20.70
CA PRO A 104 -18.85 29.86 -19.84
C PRO A 104 -17.42 29.49 -19.49
N GLU A 105 -16.51 30.45 -19.49
CA GLU A 105 -15.07 30.26 -19.21
C GLU A 105 -14.82 29.53 -17.88
N LYS A 106 -15.64 29.81 -16.86
CA LYS A 106 -15.54 29.13 -15.55
C LYS A 106 -15.72 27.62 -15.69
N LEU A 107 -16.64 27.15 -16.53
CA LEU A 107 -16.88 25.70 -16.73
C LEU A 107 -15.79 25.07 -17.59
N GLN A 108 -15.28 25.81 -18.60
CA GLN A 108 -14.13 25.36 -19.38
C GLN A 108 -12.93 25.13 -18.46
N ARG A 109 -12.55 26.10 -17.63
CA ARG A 109 -11.44 25.99 -16.69
C ARG A 109 -11.62 24.82 -15.71
N LEU A 110 -12.84 24.59 -15.22
CA LEU A 110 -13.13 23.48 -14.31
C LEU A 110 -12.93 22.11 -15.01
N ALA A 111 -13.42 22.00 -16.24
CA ALA A 111 -13.27 20.79 -17.05
C ALA A 111 -11.80 20.55 -17.42
N ASP A 112 -11.09 21.60 -17.86
CA ASP A 112 -9.65 21.51 -18.18
C ASP A 112 -8.80 21.08 -16.99
N ASN A 113 -9.02 21.69 -15.83
CA ASN A 113 -8.30 21.30 -14.63
C ASN A 113 -8.55 19.84 -14.23
N GLY A 114 -9.78 19.38 -14.39
CA GLY A 114 -10.09 17.97 -14.16
C GLY A 114 -9.45 17.05 -15.19
N ALA A 115 -9.46 17.41 -16.48
CA ALA A 115 -8.83 16.65 -17.56
C ALA A 115 -7.29 16.56 -17.38
N LYS A 116 -6.66 17.71 -17.03
CA LYS A 116 -5.24 17.76 -16.70
C LYS A 116 -4.88 16.77 -15.58
N LYS A 117 -5.64 16.75 -14.48
CA LYS A 117 -5.36 15.83 -13.35
C LYS A 117 -5.42 14.36 -13.79
N VAL A 118 -6.44 13.98 -14.54
CA VAL A 118 -6.60 12.61 -15.05
C VAL A 118 -5.46 12.22 -15.99
N ALA A 119 -5.12 13.11 -16.92
CA ALA A 119 -4.03 12.88 -17.86
C ALA A 119 -2.67 12.81 -17.15
N TYR A 120 -2.42 13.70 -16.20
CA TYR A 120 -1.19 13.71 -15.40
C TYR A 120 -1.05 12.41 -14.59
N PHE A 121 -2.13 11.98 -13.93
CA PHE A 121 -2.16 10.70 -13.22
C PHE A 121 -1.83 9.51 -14.14
N SER A 122 -2.44 9.47 -15.32
CA SER A 122 -2.18 8.43 -16.33
C SER A 122 -0.73 8.41 -16.78
N ARG A 123 -0.12 9.59 -17.03
CA ARG A 123 1.29 9.71 -17.42
C ARG A 123 2.24 9.28 -16.32
N CYS A 124 1.98 9.68 -15.07
CA CYS A 124 2.77 9.21 -13.93
C CYS A 124 2.77 7.67 -13.82
N ARG A 125 1.63 7.03 -14.09
CA ARG A 125 1.57 5.55 -14.14
C ARG A 125 2.40 4.98 -15.29
N LYS A 126 2.39 5.61 -16.46
CA LYS A 126 3.21 5.21 -17.60
C LYS A 126 4.71 5.41 -17.37
N ILE A 127 5.10 6.41 -16.54
CA ILE A 127 6.50 6.54 -16.09
C ILE A 127 6.94 5.31 -15.30
N ILE A 128 6.07 4.81 -14.39
CA ILE A 128 6.38 3.60 -13.62
C ILE A 128 6.53 2.38 -14.52
N SER A 129 5.65 2.20 -15.50
CA SER A 129 5.71 1.08 -16.46
C SER A 129 6.82 1.24 -17.52
N GLY A 130 7.45 2.42 -17.60
CA GLY A 130 8.47 2.71 -18.62
C GLY A 130 7.90 3.01 -20.02
N GLU A 131 6.59 3.26 -20.13
CA GLU A 131 5.89 3.55 -21.39
C GLU A 131 5.84 5.06 -21.70
N GLU A 132 6.11 5.93 -20.73
CA GLU A 132 6.11 7.38 -20.92
C GLU A 132 7.50 7.86 -21.34
N PRO A 133 7.62 8.49 -22.51
CA PRO A 133 8.91 9.00 -22.97
C PRO A 133 9.34 10.33 -22.30
N LEU A 134 8.37 11.06 -21.72
CA LEU A 134 8.62 12.35 -21.08
C LEU A 134 8.97 12.19 -19.60
N THR A 135 9.85 13.02 -19.12
CA THR A 135 10.16 13.18 -17.69
C THR A 135 9.06 13.98 -16.98
N ILE A 136 9.01 13.92 -15.66
CA ILE A 136 8.08 14.74 -14.85
C ILE A 136 8.23 16.22 -15.16
N SER A 137 9.44 16.73 -15.34
CA SER A 137 9.68 18.14 -15.68
C SER A 137 9.07 18.53 -17.02
N GLU A 138 9.18 17.66 -18.02
CA GLU A 138 8.58 17.88 -19.35
C GLU A 138 7.07 17.80 -19.28
N ILE A 139 6.50 16.84 -18.56
CA ILE A 139 5.05 16.73 -18.34
C ILE A 139 4.51 17.97 -17.61
N ASN A 140 5.19 18.42 -16.56
CA ASN A 140 4.84 19.64 -15.85
C ASN A 140 4.80 20.84 -16.80
N ASN A 141 5.79 20.93 -17.69
CA ASN A 141 5.83 21.99 -18.70
C ASN A 141 4.62 21.89 -19.65
N VAL A 142 4.26 20.70 -20.15
CA VAL A 142 3.12 20.49 -21.04
C VAL A 142 1.82 20.96 -20.38
N PHE A 143 1.58 20.61 -19.12
CA PHE A 143 0.36 20.98 -18.40
C PHE A 143 0.36 22.38 -17.79
N GLY A 144 1.52 23.06 -17.79
CA GLY A 144 1.69 24.35 -17.13
C GLY A 144 1.61 24.21 -15.60
N TYR A 145 2.07 23.09 -15.07
CA TYR A 145 2.20 22.81 -13.65
C TYR A 145 3.54 23.30 -13.12
N ASP A 146 3.56 23.80 -11.92
CA ASP A 146 4.77 23.91 -11.12
C ASP A 146 5.03 22.56 -10.38
N TYR A 147 6.05 22.55 -9.53
CA TYR A 147 6.41 21.34 -8.79
C TYR A 147 5.28 20.87 -7.87
N GLU A 148 4.62 21.81 -7.19
CA GLU A 148 3.58 21.55 -6.18
C GLU A 148 2.27 21.06 -6.81
N ASP A 149 1.89 21.60 -7.98
CA ASP A 149 0.62 21.28 -8.65
C ASP A 149 0.41 19.78 -8.90
N GLY A 150 1.48 19.07 -9.21
CA GLY A 150 1.43 17.64 -9.50
C GLY A 150 1.89 16.73 -8.36
N TYR A 151 2.41 17.29 -7.26
CA TYR A 151 3.06 16.52 -6.20
C TYR A 151 2.17 15.46 -5.58
N ASP A 152 0.96 15.84 -5.14
CA ASP A 152 0.02 14.91 -4.52
C ASP A 152 -0.34 13.74 -5.45
N ILE A 153 -0.46 14.01 -6.76
CA ILE A 153 -0.77 12.98 -7.76
C ILE A 153 0.40 12.00 -7.89
N ARG A 154 1.64 12.50 -7.93
CA ARG A 154 2.85 11.66 -8.00
C ARG A 154 2.97 10.76 -6.78
N VAL A 155 2.76 11.33 -5.59
CA VAL A 155 2.75 10.58 -4.33
C VAL A 155 1.65 9.52 -4.32
N GLN A 156 0.44 9.87 -4.77
CA GLN A 156 -0.66 8.90 -4.84
C GLN A 156 -0.34 7.74 -5.79
N VAL A 157 0.18 8.03 -6.99
CA VAL A 157 0.57 7.01 -7.98
C VAL A 157 1.64 6.07 -7.41
N PHE A 158 2.62 6.63 -6.69
CA PHE A 158 3.63 5.83 -6.00
C PHE A 158 3.02 4.95 -4.92
N HIS A 159 2.11 5.48 -4.09
CA HIS A 159 1.45 4.68 -3.06
C HIS A 159 0.59 3.55 -3.65
N ASP A 160 -0.11 3.80 -4.76
CA ASP A 160 -0.89 2.76 -5.45
C ASP A 160 0.02 1.63 -5.97
N TYR A 161 1.21 1.98 -6.46
CA TYR A 161 2.22 1.01 -6.88
C TYR A 161 2.82 0.28 -5.68
N LEU A 162 3.22 1.03 -4.64
CA LEU A 162 3.81 0.48 -3.43
C LEU A 162 2.89 -0.52 -2.74
N ASN A 163 1.59 -0.22 -2.63
CA ASN A 163 0.64 -1.13 -1.99
C ASN A 163 0.64 -2.51 -2.65
N LYS A 164 0.65 -2.55 -3.99
CA LYS A 164 0.71 -3.83 -4.73
C LYS A 164 2.03 -4.56 -4.51
N LYS A 165 3.15 -3.81 -4.52
CA LYS A 165 4.48 -4.40 -4.29
C LYS A 165 4.66 -4.83 -2.83
N PHE A 166 4.08 -4.10 -1.90
CA PHE A 166 4.13 -4.45 -0.49
C PHE A 166 3.41 -5.76 -0.18
N ASP A 167 2.29 -6.03 -0.83
CA ASP A 167 1.59 -7.32 -0.70
C ASP A 167 2.49 -8.49 -1.14
N GLU A 168 3.20 -8.35 -2.27
CA GLU A 168 4.16 -9.35 -2.77
C GLU A 168 5.34 -9.55 -1.80
N ILE A 169 5.90 -8.44 -1.28
CA ILE A 169 7.00 -8.45 -0.30
C ILE A 169 6.54 -9.07 1.03
N ALA A 170 5.31 -8.74 1.47
CA ALA A 170 4.74 -9.26 2.71
C ALA A 170 4.45 -10.76 2.66
N GLU A 171 4.04 -11.28 1.50
CA GLU A 171 3.88 -12.72 1.28
C GLU A 171 5.20 -13.47 1.45
N GLN A 172 6.30 -12.92 0.91
CA GLN A 172 7.63 -13.51 1.01
C GLN A 172 8.30 -13.20 2.36
N GLN A 173 7.86 -12.16 3.05
CA GLN A 173 8.50 -11.59 4.25
C GLN A 173 9.98 -11.28 4.05
N ARG A 174 10.37 -10.93 2.82
CA ARG A 174 11.75 -10.61 2.41
C ARG A 174 11.74 -9.38 1.54
N PHE A 175 12.72 -8.50 1.77
CA PHE A 175 12.91 -7.28 0.99
C PHE A 175 14.36 -7.18 0.56
N SER A 176 14.61 -7.51 -0.71
CA SER A 176 15.94 -7.56 -1.29
C SER A 176 16.49 -6.17 -1.65
N PRO A 177 17.83 -6.01 -1.77
CA PRO A 177 18.44 -4.78 -2.28
C PRO A 177 17.97 -4.40 -3.68
N ASP A 178 17.68 -5.37 -4.53
CA ASP A 178 17.19 -5.11 -5.90
C ASP A 178 15.79 -4.52 -5.89
N GLU A 179 14.89 -5.04 -5.04
CA GLU A 179 13.55 -4.48 -4.85
C GLU A 179 13.60 -3.07 -4.26
N GLU A 180 14.50 -2.84 -3.27
CA GLU A 180 14.71 -1.50 -2.71
C GLU A 180 15.21 -0.52 -3.78
N THR A 181 16.15 -0.94 -4.61
CA THR A 181 16.69 -0.15 -5.72
C THR A 181 15.58 0.21 -6.71
N ALA A 182 14.75 -0.76 -7.09
CA ALA A 182 13.61 -0.54 -7.98
C ALA A 182 12.62 0.50 -7.41
N LEU A 183 12.30 0.44 -6.11
CA LEU A 183 11.43 1.43 -5.48
C LEU A 183 12.07 2.83 -5.47
N ARG A 184 13.37 2.93 -5.19
CA ARG A 184 14.12 4.21 -5.23
C ARG A 184 14.16 4.82 -6.63
N GLU A 185 14.35 3.99 -7.65
CA GLU A 185 14.32 4.43 -9.05
C GLU A 185 12.95 5.00 -9.44
N ILE A 186 11.86 4.38 -8.99
CA ILE A 186 10.50 4.89 -9.23
C ILE A 186 10.30 6.25 -8.54
N CYS A 187 10.72 6.40 -7.28
CA CYS A 187 10.65 7.69 -6.60
C CYS A 187 11.45 8.76 -7.35
N THR A 188 12.65 8.42 -7.84
CA THR A 188 13.49 9.33 -8.64
C THR A 188 12.80 9.71 -9.95
N LYS A 189 12.21 8.74 -10.67
CA LYS A 189 11.48 9.00 -11.93
C LYS A 189 10.24 9.88 -11.71
N LEU A 190 9.56 9.72 -10.56
CA LEU A 190 8.39 10.52 -10.19
C LEU A 190 8.76 11.84 -9.51
N ASP A 191 10.05 12.11 -9.29
CA ASP A 191 10.55 13.30 -8.60
C ASP A 191 9.85 13.51 -7.23
N ILE A 192 9.90 12.46 -6.39
CA ILE A 192 9.37 12.44 -5.03
C ILE A 192 10.40 11.84 -4.05
N PRO A 193 10.36 12.17 -2.76
CA PRO A 193 11.23 11.57 -1.77
C PRO A 193 10.92 10.09 -1.56
N TYR A 194 11.95 9.30 -1.23
CA TYR A 194 11.82 7.90 -0.83
C TYR A 194 11.48 7.81 0.65
N GLU A 195 10.21 7.97 0.97
CA GLU A 195 9.67 8.00 2.33
C GLU A 195 8.41 7.16 2.44
N PHE A 196 8.23 6.48 3.57
CA PHE A 196 7.08 5.62 3.83
C PHE A 196 6.40 6.00 5.15
N LYS A 197 5.15 5.61 5.29
CA LYS A 197 4.46 5.67 6.58
C LYS A 197 5.18 4.76 7.58
N PRO A 198 5.24 5.11 8.87
CA PRO A 198 6.02 4.37 9.88
C PRO A 198 5.74 2.87 9.94
N ASN A 199 4.48 2.46 9.77
CA ASN A 199 4.11 1.04 9.77
C ASN A 199 4.68 0.27 8.56
N ILE A 200 4.69 0.88 7.38
CA ILE A 200 5.29 0.28 6.16
C ILE A 200 6.81 0.26 6.31
N GLN A 201 7.40 1.36 6.77
CA GLN A 201 8.85 1.46 6.98
C GLN A 201 9.34 0.36 7.94
N ASN A 202 8.69 0.18 9.09
CA ASN A 202 9.04 -0.84 10.07
C ASN A 202 8.96 -2.26 9.48
N ALA A 203 7.91 -2.55 8.69
CA ALA A 203 7.78 -3.84 8.05
C ALA A 203 8.87 -4.09 6.99
N LEU A 204 9.17 -3.08 6.14
CA LEU A 204 10.24 -3.18 5.15
C LEU A 204 11.60 -3.35 5.82
N ASP A 205 11.86 -2.66 6.94
CA ASP A 205 13.09 -2.80 7.70
C ASP A 205 13.24 -4.22 8.26
N LYS A 206 12.17 -4.77 8.84
CA LYS A 206 12.13 -6.17 9.29
C LYS A 206 12.45 -7.13 8.14
N TYR A 207 11.77 -7.00 7.00
CA TYR A 207 11.95 -7.88 5.84
C TYR A 207 13.35 -7.74 5.21
N ARG A 208 13.94 -6.54 5.23
CA ARG A 208 15.34 -6.29 4.83
C ARG A 208 16.31 -7.02 5.74
N TYR A 209 16.10 -6.96 7.06
CA TYR A 209 16.94 -7.71 8.00
C TYR A 209 16.84 -9.21 7.82
N LEU A 210 15.62 -9.73 7.58
CA LEU A 210 15.41 -11.15 7.30
C LEU A 210 16.11 -11.59 6.00
N TRP A 211 15.97 -10.81 4.93
CA TRP A 211 16.68 -11.09 3.68
C TRP A 211 18.20 -11.08 3.88
N SER A 212 18.72 -10.07 4.60
CA SER A 212 20.14 -9.94 4.89
C SER A 212 20.66 -11.11 5.75
N ALA A 213 19.90 -11.54 6.74
CA ALA A 213 20.24 -12.68 7.58
C ALA A 213 20.42 -13.97 6.77
N GLU A 214 19.67 -14.13 5.69
CA GLU A 214 19.71 -15.31 4.83
C GLU A 214 20.73 -15.24 3.69
N ASN A 215 20.99 -14.03 3.15
CA ASN A 215 21.71 -13.87 1.87
C ASN A 215 23.01 -13.08 1.97
N ALA A 216 23.13 -12.13 2.92
CA ALA A 216 24.36 -11.34 3.06
C ALA A 216 25.47 -12.18 3.72
N PRO A 217 26.77 -11.92 3.49
CA PRO A 217 27.86 -12.59 4.21
C PRO A 217 27.66 -12.53 5.73
N LEU A 218 27.85 -13.66 6.41
CA LEU A 218 27.81 -13.67 7.87
C LEU A 218 28.87 -12.73 8.43
N GLY A 219 28.47 -11.93 9.41
CA GLY A 219 29.37 -10.96 10.05
C GLY A 219 30.48 -11.63 10.86
N ASP A 220 31.50 -10.86 11.16
CA ASP A 220 32.54 -11.17 12.15
C ASP A 220 32.45 -10.11 13.25
N ILE A 221 31.85 -10.47 14.38
CA ILE A 221 31.56 -9.57 15.50
C ILE A 221 32.68 -9.74 16.53
N LYS A 222 33.37 -8.65 16.85
CA LYS A 222 34.34 -8.63 17.92
C LYS A 222 33.66 -8.73 19.29
N VAL A 223 34.09 -9.66 20.10
CA VAL A 223 33.55 -9.93 21.44
C VAL A 223 34.64 -9.83 22.49
N ASP A 224 34.28 -9.47 23.73
CA ASP A 224 35.21 -9.26 24.85
C ASP A 224 35.45 -10.53 25.68
N PHE A 225 35.12 -11.70 25.16
CA PHE A 225 35.36 -12.99 25.79
C PHE A 225 36.24 -13.89 24.88
N PRO A 226 36.98 -14.87 25.44
CA PRO A 226 37.84 -15.71 24.65
C PRO A 226 37.06 -16.60 23.69
N LEU A 227 37.42 -16.55 22.43
CA LEU A 227 36.99 -17.46 21.39
C LEU A 227 37.98 -18.63 21.25
N ASN A 228 37.47 -19.78 20.84
CA ASN A 228 38.30 -20.94 20.51
C ASN A 228 39.10 -20.71 19.22
N GLU A 229 40.03 -21.57 18.91
CA GLU A 229 40.72 -21.53 17.63
C GLU A 229 39.77 -21.71 16.46
N GLY A 230 39.79 -20.73 15.51
CA GLY A 230 38.88 -20.69 14.35
C GLY A 230 37.44 -20.36 14.68
N GLU A 231 37.13 -19.97 15.91
CA GLU A 231 35.79 -19.55 16.31
C GLU A 231 35.54 -18.08 15.90
N ILE A 232 34.40 -17.84 15.24
CA ILE A 232 33.95 -16.51 14.79
C ILE A 232 32.55 -16.27 15.35
N CYS A 233 32.33 -15.12 15.96
CA CYS A 233 31.01 -14.69 16.38
C CYS A 233 30.27 -14.02 15.21
N HIS A 234 29.14 -14.58 14.82
CA HIS A 234 28.36 -14.10 13.68
C HIS A 234 27.16 -13.24 14.05
N ALA A 235 26.63 -13.41 15.25
CA ALA A 235 25.50 -12.63 15.73
C ALA A 235 25.57 -12.38 17.22
N ALA A 236 25.07 -11.21 17.65
CA ALA A 236 24.93 -10.84 19.04
C ALA A 236 23.58 -10.14 19.27
N ALA A 237 22.86 -10.52 20.31
CA ALA A 237 21.64 -9.85 20.73
C ALA A 237 21.77 -9.38 22.18
N GLN A 238 21.40 -8.13 22.42
CA GLN A 238 21.26 -7.57 23.76
C GLN A 238 19.82 -7.81 24.26
N GLN A 239 19.65 -7.76 25.59
CA GLN A 239 18.35 -7.96 26.24
C GLN A 239 17.68 -9.30 25.89
N ALA A 240 18.49 -10.34 25.65
CA ALA A 240 18.02 -11.70 25.51
C ALA A 240 17.51 -12.21 26.86
N GLY A 241 16.25 -12.65 26.92
CA GLY A 241 15.64 -13.19 28.14
C GLY A 241 15.88 -14.69 28.25
N PHE A 242 16.66 -15.15 29.24
CA PHE A 242 16.76 -16.57 29.55
C PHE A 242 15.46 -17.04 30.22
N CYS A 243 14.86 -18.09 29.69
CA CYS A 243 13.56 -18.59 30.15
C CYS A 243 13.69 -19.94 30.85
N GLU A 244 12.87 -20.12 31.87
CA GLU A 244 12.64 -21.41 32.52
C GLU A 244 11.16 -21.78 32.48
N HIS A 245 10.86 -23.08 32.47
CA HIS A 245 9.50 -23.57 32.66
C HIS A 245 9.14 -23.47 34.13
N LYS A 246 8.02 -22.79 34.42
CA LYS A 246 7.50 -22.67 35.78
C LYS A 246 6.05 -23.08 35.77
N THR A 247 5.66 -23.86 36.77
CA THR A 247 4.27 -24.15 37.06
C THR A 247 3.71 -23.02 37.90
N ILE A 248 2.68 -22.33 37.37
CA ILE A 248 1.97 -21.32 38.13
C ILE A 248 0.57 -21.84 38.47
N GLU A 249 0.12 -21.56 39.69
CA GLU A 249 -1.26 -21.78 40.10
C GLU A 249 -2.09 -20.55 39.69
N LYS A 250 -3.17 -20.80 38.95
CA LYS A 250 -4.15 -19.78 38.61
C LYS A 250 -5.47 -20.11 39.27
N GLU A 251 -6.08 -19.13 39.91
CA GLU A 251 -7.48 -19.18 40.33
C GLU A 251 -8.37 -18.78 39.15
N ASP A 252 -9.40 -19.58 38.85
CA ASP A 252 -10.37 -19.24 37.83
C ASP A 252 -11.38 -18.24 38.34
N ASN A 253 -11.18 -16.97 38.00
CA ASN A 253 -12.11 -15.89 38.36
C ASN A 253 -13.38 -15.85 37.47
N TYR A 254 -13.52 -16.73 36.49
CA TYR A 254 -14.68 -16.77 35.59
C TYR A 254 -15.96 -17.11 36.34
N PHE A 255 -15.91 -17.98 37.37
CA PHE A 255 -17.05 -18.34 38.20
C PHE A 255 -17.59 -17.18 39.04
N GLU A 256 -16.74 -16.27 39.49
CA GLU A 256 -17.19 -15.08 40.23
C GLU A 256 -18.00 -14.13 39.35
N LEU A 257 -17.60 -13.96 38.08
CA LEU A 257 -18.27 -13.03 37.16
C LEU A 257 -19.65 -13.55 36.75
N THR A 258 -19.78 -14.86 36.45
CA THR A 258 -21.05 -15.49 36.05
C THR A 258 -22.05 -15.50 37.21
N ARG A 259 -21.61 -15.70 38.44
CA ARG A 259 -22.47 -15.64 39.62
C ARG A 259 -22.94 -14.23 39.97
N ARG A 260 -22.15 -13.20 39.78
CA ARG A 260 -22.57 -11.80 39.96
C ARG A 260 -23.64 -11.35 38.99
N LEU A 261 -23.74 -11.97 37.83
CA LEU A 261 -24.73 -11.65 36.80
C LEU A 261 -26.08 -12.43 36.99
N GLU A 262 -26.10 -13.50 37.76
CA GLU A 262 -27.30 -14.32 37.99
C GLU A 262 -28.02 -14.07 39.33
N ILE A 263 -27.52 -13.14 40.18
CA ILE A 263 -28.13 -12.84 41.47
C ILE A 263 -29.15 -11.72 41.30
N ASP A 264 -30.43 -12.12 41.16
CA ASP A 264 -31.59 -11.29 41.47
C ASP A 264 -31.65 -11.02 43.00
N GLU A 265 -31.97 -9.79 43.39
CA GLU A 265 -31.88 -9.27 44.76
C GLU A 265 -32.65 -10.04 45.84
N THR A 266 -33.31 -11.12 45.50
CA THR A 266 -34.21 -11.90 46.39
C THR A 266 -33.62 -13.21 46.94
N ILE A 267 -32.38 -13.60 46.58
CA ILE A 267 -31.80 -14.88 47.00
C ILE A 267 -30.66 -14.62 47.99
N SER A 268 -30.93 -14.77 49.31
CA SER A 268 -29.89 -14.81 50.31
C SER A 268 -29.22 -16.20 50.34
N PHE A 269 -27.95 -16.29 49.92
CA PHE A 269 -27.14 -17.50 50.11
C PHE A 269 -26.53 -17.49 51.51
N LYS A 270 -26.82 -18.50 52.31
CA LYS A 270 -25.99 -18.87 53.47
C LYS A 270 -24.68 -19.46 52.93
N GLY A 271 -23.57 -18.82 53.33
CA GLY A 271 -22.28 -19.11 52.74
C GLY A 271 -21.80 -20.55 52.96
N GLU A 272 -21.77 -21.32 51.89
CA GLU A 272 -20.81 -22.39 51.73
C GLU A 272 -19.54 -21.77 51.08
N LYS A 273 -18.37 -22.06 51.65
CA LYS A 273 -17.09 -21.72 51.07
C LYS A 273 -16.99 -22.48 49.73
N ILE A 274 -17.06 -21.75 48.62
CA ILE A 274 -16.82 -22.36 47.31
C ILE A 274 -15.33 -22.39 47.16
N GLU A 275 -14.78 -23.58 47.10
CA GLU A 275 -13.39 -23.77 46.66
C GLU A 275 -13.33 -23.46 45.17
N HIS A 276 -12.58 -22.40 44.83
CA HIS A 276 -12.30 -22.08 43.45
C HIS A 276 -11.41 -23.19 42.87
N PRO A 277 -11.69 -23.70 41.66
CA PRO A 277 -10.81 -24.66 41.03
C PRO A 277 -9.43 -24.02 40.79
N HIS A 278 -8.41 -24.61 41.36
CA HIS A 278 -7.03 -24.22 41.09
C HIS A 278 -6.55 -24.99 39.85
N PHE A 279 -6.10 -24.24 38.86
CA PHE A 279 -5.47 -24.79 37.66
C PHE A 279 -3.97 -24.57 37.75
N THR A 280 -3.21 -25.60 37.49
CA THR A 280 -1.77 -25.49 37.29
C THR A 280 -1.51 -25.30 35.77
N GLU A 281 -0.84 -24.21 35.42
CA GLU A 281 -0.40 -23.95 34.05
C GLU A 281 1.13 -23.88 34.01
N GLU A 282 1.72 -24.66 33.08
CA GLU A 282 3.13 -24.51 32.79
C GLU A 282 3.37 -23.30 31.91
N VAL A 283 4.11 -22.34 32.39
CA VAL A 283 4.48 -21.12 31.65
C VAL A 283 5.98 -21.04 31.47
N THR A 284 6.38 -20.53 30.31
CA THR A 284 7.79 -20.18 30.06
C THR A 284 8.03 -18.76 30.54
N ALA A 285 8.74 -18.59 31.65
CA ALA A 285 8.98 -17.30 32.29
C ALA A 285 10.42 -16.85 32.12
N VAL A 286 10.64 -15.56 31.79
CA VAL A 286 11.98 -14.96 31.78
C VAL A 286 12.49 -14.85 33.22
N VAL A 287 13.64 -15.49 33.51
CA VAL A 287 14.25 -15.49 34.83
C VAL A 287 15.52 -14.66 34.89
N ASP A 288 16.09 -14.33 33.75
CA ASP A 288 17.30 -13.52 33.64
C ASP A 288 17.34 -12.77 32.31
N ILE A 289 18.05 -11.65 32.24
CA ILE A 289 18.24 -10.86 31.02
C ILE A 289 19.74 -10.66 30.80
N GLY A 290 20.21 -10.93 29.59
CA GLY A 290 21.62 -10.86 29.24
C GLY A 290 21.86 -10.65 27.76
N TYR A 291 23.00 -11.12 27.33
CA TYR A 291 23.45 -11.12 25.95
C TYR A 291 23.45 -12.54 25.39
N LEU A 292 23.01 -12.70 24.15
CA LEU A 292 23.14 -13.95 23.43
C LEU A 292 24.08 -13.76 22.24
N PHE A 293 24.99 -14.71 22.05
CA PHE A 293 25.93 -14.73 20.93
C PHE A 293 25.81 -16.06 20.18
N PHE A 294 25.85 -15.97 18.86
CA PHE A 294 25.95 -17.12 17.97
C PHE A 294 27.30 -17.12 17.30
N THR A 295 28.10 -18.17 17.56
CA THR A 295 29.36 -18.40 16.87
C THR A 295 29.24 -19.57 15.89
N ASN A 296 30.23 -19.78 15.06
CA ASN A 296 30.31 -20.97 14.21
C ASN A 296 30.54 -22.27 14.99
N GLN A 297 30.77 -22.21 16.32
CA GLN A 297 31.03 -23.39 17.18
C GLN A 297 29.99 -23.58 18.26
N ARG A 298 29.46 -22.51 18.87
CA ARG A 298 28.58 -22.57 20.05
C ARG A 298 27.58 -21.42 20.15
N ILE A 299 26.57 -21.64 20.99
CA ILE A 299 25.63 -20.62 21.46
C ILE A 299 26.09 -20.21 22.86
N ILE A 300 26.21 -18.91 23.11
CA ILE A 300 26.70 -18.38 24.38
C ILE A 300 25.69 -17.37 24.92
N TYR A 301 25.13 -17.63 26.08
CA TYR A 301 24.34 -16.70 26.85
C TYR A 301 25.16 -16.17 28.04
N LEU A 302 25.28 -14.86 28.16
CA LEU A 302 26.02 -14.19 29.23
C LEU A 302 25.16 -13.14 29.92
N SER A 303 25.10 -13.17 31.22
CA SER A 303 24.51 -12.13 32.09
C SER A 303 25.40 -11.89 33.32
N ASN A 304 24.96 -10.94 34.15
CA ASN A 304 25.60 -10.71 35.46
C ASN A 304 25.38 -11.87 36.45
N LYS A 305 24.42 -12.76 36.20
CA LYS A 305 24.04 -13.84 37.10
C LYS A 305 24.51 -15.21 36.63
N MET A 306 24.56 -15.42 35.31
CA MET A 306 24.87 -16.74 34.75
C MET A 306 25.58 -16.65 33.40
N ALA A 307 26.29 -17.71 33.08
CA ALA A 307 26.80 -18.01 31.76
C ALA A 307 26.33 -19.39 31.34
N LYS A 308 25.77 -19.50 30.14
CA LYS A 308 25.36 -20.78 29.54
C LYS A 308 26.01 -20.91 28.17
N VAL A 309 26.58 -22.09 27.92
CA VAL A 309 27.21 -22.43 26.65
C VAL A 309 26.61 -23.72 26.13
N VAL A 310 26.25 -23.72 24.85
CA VAL A 310 25.77 -24.90 24.13
C VAL A 310 26.64 -25.09 22.90
N GLU A 311 27.43 -26.15 22.87
CA GLU A 311 28.19 -26.49 21.67
C GLU A 311 27.23 -26.89 20.55
N LEU A 312 27.46 -26.38 19.34
CA LEU A 312 26.58 -26.69 18.20
C LEU A 312 26.63 -28.18 17.83
N ASN A 313 27.70 -28.89 18.20
CA ASN A 313 27.80 -30.33 18.02
C ASN A 313 26.88 -31.14 18.96
N ASP A 314 26.52 -30.55 20.10
CA ASP A 314 25.61 -31.16 21.08
C ASP A 314 24.14 -30.84 20.82
N LEU A 315 23.89 -29.95 19.87
CA LEU A 315 22.53 -29.56 19.53
C LEU A 315 21.83 -30.63 18.68
N ASP A 316 20.61 -30.99 19.08
CA ASP A 316 19.72 -31.86 18.32
C ASP A 316 18.81 -31.04 17.42
N ASN A 317 18.16 -30.04 18.00
CA ASN A 317 17.16 -29.21 17.29
C ASN A 317 17.11 -27.76 17.80
N ALA A 318 16.59 -26.87 16.97
CA ALA A 318 16.21 -25.49 17.35
C ALA A 318 14.90 -25.11 16.71
N ASN A 319 14.00 -24.51 17.49
CA ASN A 319 12.68 -24.06 17.08
C ASN A 319 12.46 -22.62 17.47
N LEU A 320 11.77 -21.87 16.62
CA LEU A 320 11.21 -20.55 16.94
C LEU A 320 9.71 -20.69 17.21
N SER A 321 9.25 -20.20 18.35
CA SER A 321 7.84 -20.09 18.69
C SER A 321 7.55 -18.65 19.14
N VAL A 322 6.80 -17.91 18.34
CA VAL A 322 6.55 -16.48 18.50
C VAL A 322 7.88 -15.71 18.61
N ASN A 323 8.33 -15.38 19.82
CA ASN A 323 9.56 -14.62 20.08
C ASN A 323 10.55 -15.37 20.99
N ILE A 324 10.39 -16.69 21.14
CA ILE A 324 11.27 -17.57 21.92
C ILE A 324 11.94 -18.56 20.99
N ILE A 325 13.27 -18.62 21.05
CA ILE A 325 14.05 -19.67 20.39
C ILE A 325 14.36 -20.75 21.42
N TYR A 326 13.95 -21.97 21.13
CA TYR A 326 14.26 -23.18 21.92
C TYR A 326 15.43 -23.92 21.27
N PHE A 327 16.43 -24.19 22.05
CA PHE A 327 17.60 -24.97 21.66
C PHE A 327 17.58 -26.29 22.44
N THR A 328 17.35 -27.42 21.79
CA THR A 328 17.28 -28.73 22.40
C THR A 328 18.58 -29.48 22.12
N LYS A 329 19.25 -29.92 23.17
CA LYS A 329 20.45 -30.75 23.10
C LYS A 329 20.11 -32.23 22.87
N LYS A 330 21.10 -33.01 22.42
CA LYS A 330 20.99 -34.45 22.20
C LYS A 330 20.70 -35.24 23.47
N ASP A 331 21.05 -34.71 24.65
CA ASP A 331 20.74 -35.30 25.96
C ASP A 331 19.32 -34.99 26.45
N GLY A 332 18.55 -34.19 25.69
CA GLY A 332 17.19 -33.78 26.00
C GLY A 332 17.08 -32.47 26.79
N GLU A 333 18.20 -31.89 27.28
CA GLU A 333 18.17 -30.58 27.92
C GLU A 333 17.75 -29.51 26.88
N SER A 334 16.85 -28.61 27.29
CA SER A 334 16.41 -27.52 26.43
C SER A 334 16.67 -26.15 27.06
N ILE A 335 17.15 -25.21 26.25
CA ILE A 335 17.37 -23.81 26.63
C ILE A 335 16.42 -22.97 25.81
N ALA A 336 15.68 -22.06 26.48
CA ALA A 336 14.73 -21.15 25.85
C ALA A 336 15.19 -19.70 26.02
N ILE A 337 15.29 -18.98 24.93
CA ILE A 337 15.71 -17.57 24.91
C ILE A 337 14.63 -16.74 24.24
N LYS A 338 14.10 -15.77 25.00
CA LYS A 338 13.10 -14.81 24.54
C LYS A 338 13.75 -13.54 24.00
N PHE A 339 13.23 -13.05 22.93
CA PHE A 339 13.64 -11.79 22.29
C PHE A 339 12.45 -10.83 22.18
N ASN A 340 12.70 -9.61 21.72
CA ASN A 340 11.66 -8.78 21.14
C ASN A 340 11.21 -9.40 19.82
N ASP A 341 9.92 -9.26 19.48
CA ASP A 341 9.27 -10.00 18.38
C ASP A 341 10.03 -9.92 17.05
N ASP A 342 10.47 -8.72 16.65
CA ASP A 342 11.18 -8.55 15.38
C ASP A 342 12.60 -9.11 15.36
N VAL A 343 13.24 -9.22 16.53
CA VAL A 343 14.63 -9.72 16.66
C VAL A 343 14.69 -11.23 16.61
N ALA A 344 13.69 -11.92 17.15
CA ALA A 344 13.67 -13.37 17.25
C ALA A 344 13.80 -14.06 15.89
N GLU A 345 13.02 -13.62 14.91
CA GLU A 345 13.02 -14.20 13.55
C GLU A 345 14.37 -13.99 12.86
N VAL A 346 14.94 -12.79 12.97
CA VAL A 346 16.24 -12.46 12.37
C VAL A 346 17.36 -13.30 13.00
N MET A 347 17.39 -13.38 14.34
CA MET A 347 18.37 -14.19 15.06
C MET A 347 18.25 -15.67 14.70
N PHE A 348 17.02 -16.17 14.56
CA PHE A 348 16.79 -17.56 14.17
C PHE A 348 17.21 -17.84 12.72
N ALA A 349 16.99 -16.91 11.81
CA ALA A 349 17.44 -17.01 10.41
C ALA A 349 18.98 -17.08 10.34
N ILE A 350 19.68 -16.18 11.05
CA ILE A 350 21.14 -16.20 11.14
C ILE A 350 21.63 -17.53 11.73
N PHE A 351 21.01 -17.98 12.83
CA PHE A 351 21.36 -19.22 13.47
C PHE A 351 21.22 -20.45 12.54
N LYS A 352 20.10 -20.56 11.84
CA LYS A 352 19.89 -21.62 10.83
C LYS A 352 20.98 -21.60 9.76
N ARG A 353 21.36 -20.43 9.32
CA ARG A 353 22.39 -20.27 8.32
C ARG A 353 23.77 -20.73 8.84
N ILE A 354 24.14 -20.34 10.06
CA ILE A 354 25.38 -20.85 10.71
C ILE A 354 25.39 -22.35 10.72
N LEU A 355 24.28 -23.02 11.06
CA LEU A 355 24.19 -24.50 11.04
C LEU A 355 24.33 -25.07 9.62
N ASN A 356 23.83 -24.43 8.62
CA ASN A 356 23.88 -24.89 7.22
C ASN A 356 25.28 -24.72 6.60
N GLU A 357 25.98 -23.63 6.89
CA GLU A 357 27.34 -23.35 6.39
C GLU A 357 28.42 -24.24 7.03
N ARG A 358 28.11 -24.88 8.17
CA ARG A 358 28.99 -25.87 8.81
C ARG A 358 28.96 -27.25 8.15
N ARG A 359 27.92 -27.55 7.37
CA ARG A 359 27.75 -28.85 6.67
C ARG A 359 28.53 -28.84 5.37
#